data_7170c37a5e3de8fafdf65f63101e61ad
#
_entry.id   7170c37a5e3de8fafdf65f63101e61ad
#
_cell.length_a   1.000
_cell.length_b   1.000
_cell.length_c   1.000
_cell.angle_alpha   90.00
_cell.angle_beta   90.00
_cell.angle_gamma   90.00
#
_symmetry.space_group_name_H-M   'P 1'
#
loop_
_entity.id
_entity.type
_entity.pdbx_description
1 polymer ?
#
loop_
_entity_poly.entity_id
_entity_poly.type
_entity_poly.pdbx_seq_one_letter_code
_entity_poly.pdbx_strand_id
1 'polypeptide(L)'
;MRGHLFLNQNEYLTVEEFHLIRNMDLPQDFLDFLEIGFRTGLRAVDILNLKKENINLKKERIIGNAQKTNLSMDVALDKISLDILKRRLKNAEVNNLFVDKFGNIYKPGYFGKYYEEAHRNIYPDFLLHKDITSIRRGNRDFLYMHDVSIAEIEYRQCFRSAYDDDLYVEDQSNSLYVINKFLK
;
A
#
# COMPACT_ATOMS: atom_id res chain seq x y z
N MET A 1 -22.12 -7.06 3.68
CA MET A 1 -20.72 -7.37 3.35
C MET A 1 -20.70 -8.10 2.03
N ARG A 2 -19.96 -7.59 1.04
CA ARG A 2 -19.82 -8.24 -0.28
C ARG A 2 -18.92 -9.48 -0.16
N GLY A 3 -18.99 -10.38 -1.15
CA GLY A 3 -18.00 -11.46 -1.26
C GLY A 3 -16.63 -10.94 -1.71
N HIS A 4 -15.59 -11.79 -1.63
CA HIS A 4 -14.25 -11.44 -2.09
C HIS A 4 -14.24 -11.08 -3.59
N LEU A 5 -13.44 -10.07 -3.94
CA LEU A 5 -13.23 -9.66 -5.33
C LEU A 5 -12.40 -10.69 -6.12
N PHE A 6 -11.48 -11.37 -5.42
CA PHE A 6 -10.61 -12.40 -5.99
C PHE A 6 -11.06 -13.79 -5.52
N LEU A 7 -11.24 -14.71 -6.46
CA LEU A 7 -11.68 -16.09 -6.16
C LEU A 7 -10.59 -16.93 -5.51
N ASN A 8 -9.32 -16.60 -5.78
CA ASN A 8 -8.17 -17.33 -5.27
C ASN A 8 -7.46 -16.51 -4.19
N GLN A 9 -7.48 -16.97 -2.94
CA GLN A 9 -6.80 -16.33 -1.82
C GLN A 9 -5.27 -16.22 -2.01
N ASN A 10 -4.69 -17.00 -2.92
CA ASN A 10 -3.26 -16.92 -3.24
C ASN A 10 -2.91 -15.66 -4.05
N GLU A 11 -3.90 -14.93 -4.57
CA GLU A 11 -3.66 -13.75 -5.41
C GLU A 11 -3.53 -12.45 -4.61
N TYR A 12 -3.97 -12.42 -3.36
CA TYR A 12 -3.99 -11.21 -2.55
C TYR A 12 -3.56 -11.47 -1.09
N LEU A 13 -3.04 -10.44 -0.43
CA LEU A 13 -2.73 -10.47 0.99
C LEU A 13 -4.02 -10.31 1.79
N THR A 14 -4.37 -11.30 2.63
CA THR A 14 -5.54 -11.17 3.51
C THR A 14 -5.24 -10.25 4.69
N VAL A 15 -6.28 -9.77 5.39
CA VAL A 15 -6.13 -8.94 6.60
C VAL A 15 -5.43 -9.70 7.71
N GLU A 16 -5.75 -10.99 7.85
CA GLU A 16 -5.14 -11.88 8.84
C GLU A 16 -3.64 -12.05 8.58
N GLU A 17 -3.24 -12.31 7.33
CA GLU A 17 -1.84 -12.41 6.94
C GLU A 17 -1.10 -11.07 7.14
N PHE A 18 -1.74 -9.95 6.78
CA PHE A 18 -1.19 -8.62 7.03
C PHE A 18 -0.89 -8.40 8.50
N HIS A 19 -1.82 -8.76 9.40
CA HIS A 19 -1.61 -8.65 10.85
C HIS A 19 -0.52 -9.60 11.36
N LEU A 20 -0.42 -10.80 10.82
CA LEU A 20 0.67 -11.72 11.18
C LEU A 20 2.03 -11.17 10.77
N ILE A 21 2.18 -10.73 9.51
CA ILE A 21 3.46 -10.23 8.97
C ILE A 21 3.90 -8.94 9.68
N ARG A 22 2.99 -7.99 9.92
CA ARG A 22 3.32 -6.72 10.59
C ARG A 22 3.86 -6.91 12.02
N ASN A 23 3.55 -8.02 12.66
CA ASN A 23 4.00 -8.36 14.02
C ASN A 23 5.24 -9.26 14.05
N MET A 24 5.82 -9.61 12.91
CA MET A 24 7.08 -10.36 12.83
C MET A 24 8.29 -9.48 13.10
N ASP A 25 9.37 -10.10 13.56
CA ASP A 25 10.68 -9.45 13.68
C ASP A 25 11.34 -9.31 12.29
N LEU A 26 10.95 -8.26 11.58
CA LEU A 26 11.39 -7.94 10.22
C LEU A 26 11.94 -6.52 10.17
N PRO A 27 12.79 -6.20 9.17
CA PRO A 27 13.35 -4.86 9.05
C PRO A 27 12.26 -3.77 9.00
N GLN A 28 12.46 -2.70 9.78
CA GLN A 28 11.48 -1.61 9.89
C GLN A 28 11.14 -0.97 8.53
N ASP A 29 12.10 -0.89 7.61
CA ASP A 29 11.86 -0.37 6.27
C ASP A 29 10.87 -1.24 5.48
N PHE A 30 10.93 -2.56 5.65
CA PHE A 30 9.97 -3.47 5.05
C PHE A 30 8.59 -3.36 5.73
N LEU A 31 8.54 -3.28 7.05
CA LEU A 31 7.26 -3.12 7.78
C LEU A 31 6.57 -1.79 7.41
N ASP A 32 7.32 -0.70 7.30
CA ASP A 32 6.79 0.58 6.84
C ASP A 32 6.25 0.50 5.41
N PHE A 33 6.98 -0.18 4.53
CA PHE A 33 6.55 -0.42 3.15
C PHE A 33 5.27 -1.26 3.10
N LEU A 34 5.18 -2.33 3.90
CA LEU A 34 4.00 -3.18 4.01
C LEU A 34 2.77 -2.39 4.47
N GLU A 35 2.93 -1.59 5.55
CA GLU A 35 1.86 -0.76 6.10
C GLU A 35 1.36 0.28 5.07
N ILE A 36 2.27 1.04 4.46
CA ILE A 36 1.91 2.01 3.43
C ILE A 36 1.24 1.31 2.25
N GLY A 37 1.79 0.18 1.79
CA GLY A 37 1.24 -0.58 0.65
C GLY A 37 -0.17 -1.09 0.90
N PHE A 38 -0.40 -1.71 2.05
CA PHE A 38 -1.72 -2.28 2.37
C PHE A 38 -2.77 -1.21 2.67
N ARG A 39 -2.39 -0.07 3.28
CA ARG A 39 -3.32 1.01 3.63
C ARG A 39 -3.65 1.93 2.46
N THR A 40 -2.70 2.17 1.57
CA THR A 40 -2.89 3.08 0.43
C THR A 40 -3.27 2.39 -0.86
N GLY A 41 -2.89 1.12 -1.01
CA GLY A 41 -3.05 0.36 -2.25
C GLY A 41 -2.10 0.81 -3.37
N LEU A 42 -1.08 1.63 -3.09
CA LEU A 42 -0.09 2.05 -4.07
C LEU A 42 0.76 0.86 -4.58
N ARG A 43 1.30 0.99 -5.79
CA ARG A 43 2.25 -0.01 -6.32
C ARG A 43 3.57 0.06 -5.56
N ALA A 44 4.24 -1.06 -5.43
CA ALA A 44 5.56 -1.13 -4.78
C ALA A 44 6.54 -0.11 -5.35
N VAL A 45 6.60 0.05 -6.68
CA VAL A 45 7.48 1.03 -7.33
C VAL A 45 7.11 2.46 -6.98
N ASP A 46 5.82 2.78 -6.81
CA ASP A 46 5.37 4.12 -6.46
C ASP A 46 5.76 4.44 -5.01
N ILE A 47 5.58 3.50 -4.08
CA ILE A 47 5.98 3.66 -2.66
C ILE A 47 7.48 3.87 -2.54
N LEU A 48 8.28 3.02 -3.18
CA LEU A 48 9.74 3.07 -3.07
C LEU A 48 10.34 4.32 -3.70
N ASN A 49 9.65 4.96 -4.65
CA ASN A 49 10.05 6.22 -5.26
C ASN A 49 9.44 7.46 -4.60
N LEU A 50 8.74 7.32 -3.46
CA LEU A 50 8.21 8.47 -2.74
C LEU A 50 9.32 9.42 -2.31
N LYS A 51 9.12 10.69 -2.62
CA LYS A 51 9.99 11.81 -2.25
C LYS A 51 9.33 12.70 -1.21
N LYS A 52 10.12 13.54 -0.54
CA LYS A 52 9.62 14.52 0.44
C LYS A 52 8.52 15.39 -0.15
N GLU A 53 8.67 15.83 -1.40
CA GLU A 53 7.72 16.67 -2.13
C GLU A 53 6.38 15.99 -2.41
N ASN A 54 6.32 14.66 -2.40
CA ASN A 54 5.08 13.93 -2.59
C ASN A 54 4.19 13.92 -1.34
N ILE A 55 4.71 14.28 -0.16
CA ILE A 55 3.98 14.18 1.10
C ILE A 55 3.44 15.54 1.50
N ASN A 56 2.14 15.71 1.38
CA ASN A 56 1.46 16.89 1.86
C ASN A 56 0.91 16.66 3.28
N LEU A 57 1.69 17.02 4.29
CA LEU A 57 1.30 16.84 5.69
C LEU A 57 0.09 17.67 6.09
N LYS A 58 -0.11 18.85 5.49
CA LYS A 58 -1.25 19.73 5.81
C LYS A 58 -2.57 19.16 5.31
N LYS A 59 -2.54 18.52 4.14
CA LYS A 59 -3.72 17.86 3.55
C LYS A 59 -3.82 16.38 3.92
N GLU A 60 -2.80 15.83 4.60
CA GLU A 60 -2.69 14.41 4.94
C GLU A 60 -2.82 13.51 3.71
N ARG A 61 -2.04 13.82 2.64
CA ARG A 61 -2.13 13.13 1.34
C ARG A 61 -0.75 12.85 0.76
N ILE A 62 -0.68 11.78 -0.04
CA ILE A 62 0.40 11.56 -1.00
C ILE A 62 -0.04 12.13 -2.34
N ILE A 63 0.75 13.05 -2.92
CA ILE A 63 0.43 13.74 -4.17
C ILE A 63 1.60 13.58 -5.15
N GLY A 64 1.30 13.30 -6.41
CA GLY A 64 2.33 13.16 -7.46
C GLY A 64 1.81 12.43 -8.68
N ASN A 65 2.70 11.72 -9.36
CA ASN A 65 2.35 10.88 -10.50
C ASN A 65 2.88 9.46 -10.30
N ALA A 66 2.06 8.47 -10.65
CA ALA A 66 2.43 7.07 -10.60
C ALA A 66 3.50 6.73 -11.65
N GLN A 67 4.59 6.08 -11.22
CA GLN A 67 5.77 5.83 -12.05
C GLN A 67 5.49 5.03 -13.34
N LYS A 68 4.60 4.05 -13.27
CA LYS A 68 4.33 3.16 -14.40
C LYS A 68 3.34 3.75 -15.41
N THR A 69 2.35 4.51 -14.94
CA THR A 69 1.20 4.95 -15.76
C THR A 69 1.17 6.45 -15.99
N ASN A 70 2.01 7.20 -15.29
CA ASN A 70 2.01 8.66 -15.22
C ASN A 70 0.65 9.28 -14.84
N LEU A 71 -0.25 8.48 -14.29
CA LEU A 71 -1.53 8.96 -13.78
C LEU A 71 -1.33 9.78 -12.51
N SER A 72 -2.19 10.77 -12.31
CA SER A 72 -2.22 11.54 -11.07
C SER A 72 -2.39 10.62 -9.87
N MET A 73 -1.56 10.84 -8.86
CA MET A 73 -1.59 10.17 -7.58
C MET A 73 -2.02 11.19 -6.52
N ASP A 74 -3.18 10.97 -5.94
CA ASP A 74 -3.72 11.79 -4.87
C ASP A 74 -4.43 10.88 -3.85
N VAL A 75 -3.66 10.39 -2.85
CA VAL A 75 -4.09 9.37 -1.91
C VAL A 75 -4.17 9.93 -0.51
N ALA A 76 -5.38 9.93 0.06
CA ALA A 76 -5.60 10.32 1.44
C ALA A 76 -4.99 9.30 2.42
N LEU A 77 -4.35 9.81 3.47
CA LEU A 77 -3.62 9.03 4.46
C LEU A 77 -4.44 8.84 5.74
N ASP A 78 -4.47 7.63 6.23
CA ASP A 78 -4.91 7.34 7.59
C ASP A 78 -3.82 7.72 8.60
N LYS A 79 -4.17 7.71 9.89
CA LYS A 79 -3.27 8.14 10.97
C LYS A 79 -1.96 7.34 11.00
N ILE A 80 -2.01 6.02 10.82
CA ILE A 80 -0.81 5.17 10.89
C ILE A 80 0.11 5.46 9.71
N SER A 81 -0.42 5.54 8.49
CA SER A 81 0.37 5.92 7.30
C SER A 81 1.01 7.30 7.47
N LEU A 82 0.26 8.25 8.02
CA LEU A 82 0.74 9.60 8.27
C LEU A 82 1.90 9.61 9.29
N ASP A 83 1.79 8.87 10.38
CA ASP A 83 2.83 8.78 11.41
C ASP A 83 4.11 8.12 10.88
N ILE A 84 3.97 7.06 10.06
CA ILE A 84 5.09 6.44 9.36
C ILE A 84 5.80 7.46 8.46
N LEU A 85 5.05 8.17 7.62
CA LEU A 85 5.62 9.13 6.68
C LEU A 85 6.24 10.34 7.38
N LYS A 86 5.66 10.83 8.48
CA LYS A 86 6.27 11.88 9.34
C LYS A 86 7.62 11.42 9.89
N ARG A 87 7.70 10.20 10.41
CA ARG A 87 8.94 9.63 10.92
C ARG A 87 10.00 9.52 9.82
N ARG A 88 9.62 9.05 8.63
CA ARG A 88 10.53 8.95 7.49
C ARG A 88 11.00 10.32 7.00
N LEU A 89 10.10 11.29 6.90
CA LEU A 89 10.47 12.67 6.55
C LEU A 89 11.48 13.28 7.53
N LYS A 90 11.30 13.05 8.84
CA LYS A 90 12.20 13.56 9.87
C LYS A 90 13.61 12.95 9.76
N ASN A 91 13.70 11.68 9.38
CA ASN A 91 14.96 10.93 9.34
C ASN A 91 15.60 10.92 7.93
N ALA A 92 14.94 11.48 6.92
CA ALA A 92 15.42 11.44 5.55
C ALA A 92 16.59 12.44 5.31
N GLU A 93 17.77 11.92 5.06
CA GLU A 93 18.95 12.71 4.66
C GLU A 93 18.90 13.10 3.17
N VAL A 94 18.27 12.27 2.34
CA VAL A 94 18.08 12.49 0.90
C VAL A 94 16.61 12.79 0.57
N ASN A 95 16.31 13.10 -0.69
CA ASN A 95 14.95 13.43 -1.10
C ASN A 95 13.99 12.23 -1.06
N ASN A 96 14.48 11.03 -1.41
CA ASN A 96 13.68 9.80 -1.38
C ASN A 96 13.48 9.29 0.05
N LEU A 97 12.28 8.75 0.33
CA LEU A 97 11.90 8.29 1.67
C LEU A 97 12.23 6.82 1.95
N PHE A 98 12.38 6.01 0.90
CA PHE A 98 12.70 4.58 1.01
C PHE A 98 14.09 4.31 0.40
N VAL A 99 15.11 4.50 1.21
CA VAL A 99 16.51 4.34 0.82
C VAL A 99 17.27 3.47 1.80
N ASP A 100 18.31 2.80 1.31
CA ASP A 100 19.24 2.05 2.14
C ASP A 100 20.18 3.00 2.93
N LYS A 101 21.05 2.43 3.76
CA LYS A 101 22.05 3.19 4.55
C LYS A 101 23.07 3.96 3.71
N PHE A 102 23.10 3.76 2.41
CA PHE A 102 23.98 4.48 1.47
C PHE A 102 23.23 5.53 0.65
N GLY A 103 21.91 5.70 0.89
CA GLY A 103 21.07 6.64 0.17
C GLY A 103 20.51 6.11 -1.18
N ASN A 104 20.71 4.82 -1.49
CA ASN A 104 20.17 4.24 -2.70
C ASN A 104 18.69 3.82 -2.51
N ILE A 105 17.86 4.08 -3.50
CA ILE A 105 16.45 3.66 -3.50
C ILE A 105 16.36 2.14 -3.47
N TYR A 106 15.55 1.60 -2.57
CA TYR A 106 15.27 0.17 -2.53
C TYR A 106 14.62 -0.31 -3.82
N LYS A 107 15.05 -1.48 -4.30
CA LYS A 107 14.40 -2.16 -5.42
C LYS A 107 13.25 -3.03 -4.91
N PRO A 108 12.13 -3.17 -5.66
CA PRO A 108 11.00 -4.02 -5.24
C PRO A 108 11.41 -5.45 -4.87
N GLY A 109 12.36 -6.06 -5.59
CA GLY A 109 12.86 -7.40 -5.31
C GLY A 109 13.58 -7.54 -3.97
N TYR A 110 14.11 -6.45 -3.39
CA TYR A 110 14.69 -6.49 -2.05
C TYR A 110 13.61 -6.76 -0.99
N PHE A 111 12.48 -6.07 -1.06
CA PHE A 111 11.36 -6.30 -0.15
C PHE A 111 10.57 -7.57 -0.50
N GLY A 112 10.59 -8.00 -1.76
CA GLY A 112 10.02 -9.28 -2.17
C GLY A 112 10.59 -10.47 -1.39
N LYS A 113 11.88 -10.46 -1.05
CA LYS A 113 12.53 -11.51 -0.25
C LYS A 113 11.95 -11.59 1.17
N TYR A 114 11.80 -10.47 1.86
CA TYR A 114 11.20 -10.44 3.21
C TYR A 114 9.74 -10.85 3.19
N TYR A 115 9.02 -10.46 2.14
CA TYR A 115 7.63 -10.84 1.95
C TYR A 115 7.46 -12.34 1.75
N GLU A 116 8.31 -12.94 0.93
CA GLU A 116 8.34 -14.40 0.70
C GLU A 116 8.75 -15.17 1.96
N GLU A 117 9.74 -14.69 2.70
CA GLU A 117 10.17 -15.26 3.98
C GLU A 117 9.05 -15.22 5.02
N ALA A 118 8.35 -14.10 5.13
CA ALA A 118 7.22 -13.95 6.02
C ALA A 118 6.10 -14.97 5.70
N HIS A 119 5.78 -15.17 4.41
CA HIS A 119 4.80 -16.18 4.01
C HIS A 119 5.23 -17.61 4.29
N ARG A 120 6.51 -17.96 4.11
CA ARG A 120 7.03 -19.28 4.51
C ARG A 120 6.89 -19.52 6.01
N ASN A 121 7.06 -18.49 6.83
CA ASN A 121 6.88 -18.61 8.27
C ASN A 121 5.41 -18.84 8.67
N ILE A 122 4.45 -18.29 7.91
CA ILE A 122 3.01 -18.51 8.12
C ILE A 122 2.57 -19.88 7.60
N TYR A 123 3.09 -20.28 6.44
CA TYR A 123 2.67 -21.48 5.72
C TYR A 123 3.88 -22.34 5.32
N PRO A 124 4.55 -23.04 6.27
CA PRO A 124 5.78 -23.77 5.99
C PRO A 124 5.60 -24.93 5.00
N ASP A 125 4.40 -25.53 4.99
CA ASP A 125 4.08 -26.70 4.15
C ASP A 125 3.41 -26.34 2.81
N PHE A 126 3.18 -25.05 2.54
CA PHE A 126 2.48 -24.60 1.35
C PHE A 126 3.38 -23.75 0.45
N LEU A 127 3.45 -24.13 -0.82
CA LEU A 127 4.06 -23.32 -1.90
C LEU A 127 3.14 -22.17 -2.31
N LEU A 128 2.74 -21.34 -1.35
CA LEU A 128 1.98 -20.11 -1.60
C LEU A 128 2.94 -19.02 -2.06
N HIS A 129 3.14 -18.91 -3.36
CA HIS A 129 3.93 -17.83 -3.94
C HIS A 129 3.08 -16.57 -4.11
N LYS A 130 2.86 -15.85 -3.01
CA LYS A 130 2.35 -14.47 -3.10
C LYS A 130 3.51 -13.53 -3.40
N ASP A 131 3.41 -12.80 -4.49
CA ASP A 131 4.35 -11.74 -4.79
C ASP A 131 3.97 -10.43 -4.08
N ILE A 132 4.87 -9.46 -4.09
CA ILE A 132 4.67 -8.15 -3.46
C ILE A 132 3.45 -7.38 -4.03
N THR A 133 2.96 -7.75 -5.20
CA THR A 133 1.77 -7.15 -5.83
C THR A 133 0.49 -7.56 -5.10
N SER A 134 0.54 -8.71 -4.40
CA SER A 134 -0.59 -9.20 -3.58
C SER A 134 -0.96 -8.23 -2.44
N ILE A 135 -0.03 -7.39 -1.96
CA ILE A 135 -0.30 -6.35 -0.96
C ILE A 135 -1.35 -5.37 -1.48
N ARG A 136 -1.15 -4.86 -2.70
CA ARG A 136 -2.09 -3.94 -3.34
C ARG A 136 -3.44 -4.60 -3.67
N ARG A 137 -3.41 -5.87 -4.10
CA ARG A 137 -4.64 -6.64 -4.34
C ARG A 137 -5.40 -6.87 -3.03
N GLY A 138 -4.69 -7.10 -1.92
CA GLY A 138 -5.27 -7.21 -0.58
C GLY A 138 -5.99 -5.94 -0.13
N ASN A 139 -5.37 -4.76 -0.32
CA ASN A 139 -6.06 -3.49 -0.07
C ASN A 139 -7.36 -3.38 -0.90
N ARG A 140 -7.31 -3.73 -2.18
CA ARG A 140 -8.47 -3.67 -3.08
C ARG A 140 -9.60 -4.58 -2.60
N ASP A 141 -9.29 -5.84 -2.29
CA ASP A 141 -10.25 -6.81 -1.79
C ASP A 141 -10.84 -6.38 -0.44
N PHE A 142 -10.00 -5.95 0.49
CA PHE A 142 -10.41 -5.45 1.80
C PHE A 142 -11.39 -4.29 1.70
N LEU A 143 -11.09 -3.27 0.91
CA LEU A 143 -11.98 -2.12 0.72
C LEU A 143 -13.29 -2.52 0.04
N TYR A 144 -13.22 -3.37 -0.97
CA TYR A 144 -14.39 -3.86 -1.70
C TYR A 144 -15.34 -4.66 -0.79
N MET A 145 -14.82 -5.54 0.06
CA MET A 145 -15.61 -6.30 1.02
C MET A 145 -16.32 -5.43 2.06
N HIS A 146 -15.78 -4.24 2.33
CA HIS A 146 -16.37 -3.26 3.25
C HIS A 146 -17.21 -2.19 2.51
N ASP A 147 -17.73 -2.54 1.35
CA ASP A 147 -18.68 -1.74 0.57
C ASP A 147 -18.14 -0.39 0.04
N VAL A 148 -16.81 -0.21 0.00
CA VAL A 148 -16.20 0.92 -0.71
C VAL A 148 -16.45 0.75 -2.21
N SER A 149 -16.78 1.83 -2.92
CA SER A 149 -17.04 1.78 -4.35
C SER A 149 -15.77 1.42 -5.14
N ILE A 150 -15.94 0.71 -6.26
CA ILE A 150 -14.81 0.36 -7.14
C ILE A 150 -14.14 1.63 -7.66
N ALA A 151 -14.91 2.68 -8.00
CA ALA A 151 -14.40 3.95 -8.47
C ALA A 151 -13.46 4.60 -7.44
N GLU A 152 -13.85 4.66 -6.16
CA GLU A 152 -12.99 5.18 -5.08
C GLU A 152 -11.72 4.34 -4.90
N ILE A 153 -11.84 2.99 -4.94
CA ILE A 153 -10.70 2.09 -4.83
C ILE A 153 -9.72 2.31 -6.00
N GLU A 154 -10.21 2.39 -7.23
CA GLU A 154 -9.39 2.58 -8.42
C GLU A 154 -8.72 3.95 -8.44
N TYR A 155 -9.43 5.00 -8.02
CA TYR A 155 -8.84 6.32 -7.84
C TYR A 155 -7.66 6.30 -6.87
N ARG A 156 -7.85 5.76 -5.66
CA ARG A 156 -6.77 5.62 -4.65
C ARG A 156 -5.57 4.84 -5.18
N GLN A 157 -5.84 3.82 -5.97
CA GLN A 157 -4.80 2.96 -6.53
C GLN A 157 -4.17 3.50 -7.82
N CYS A 158 -4.53 4.70 -8.29
CA CYS A 158 -4.05 5.26 -9.56
C CYS A 158 -4.24 4.24 -10.72
N PHE A 159 -5.45 3.67 -10.79
CA PHE A 159 -5.83 2.73 -11.83
C PHE A 159 -6.80 3.43 -12.79
N ARG A 160 -6.49 3.42 -14.09
CA ARG A 160 -7.40 3.95 -15.09
C ARG A 160 -8.41 2.86 -15.45
N SER A 161 -9.67 3.04 -15.06
CA SER A 161 -10.76 2.22 -15.58
C SER A 161 -10.94 2.49 -17.07
N ALA A 162 -11.18 1.46 -17.86
CA ALA A 162 -11.52 1.61 -19.28
C ALA A 162 -12.89 2.30 -19.51
N TYR A 163 -13.61 2.60 -18.43
CA TYR A 163 -14.99 3.10 -18.47
C TYR A 163 -15.15 4.56 -18.06
N ASP A 164 -14.09 5.26 -17.60
CA ASP A 164 -14.26 6.56 -16.96
C ASP A 164 -13.27 7.61 -17.43
N ASP A 165 -13.67 8.37 -18.43
CA ASP A 165 -13.14 9.72 -18.64
C ASP A 165 -13.85 10.78 -17.75
N ASP A 166 -14.98 10.43 -17.08
CA ASP A 166 -15.85 11.39 -16.39
C ASP A 166 -16.03 11.17 -14.87
N LEU A 167 -15.52 10.09 -14.27
CA LEU A 167 -15.68 9.85 -12.83
C LEU A 167 -14.50 10.38 -12.04
N TYR A 168 -14.57 11.66 -11.69
CA TYR A 168 -13.64 12.28 -10.76
C TYR A 168 -14.09 12.00 -9.32
N VAL A 169 -13.40 11.09 -8.63
CA VAL A 169 -13.66 10.77 -7.23
C VAL A 169 -12.61 11.45 -6.35
N GLU A 170 -12.87 12.69 -5.93
CA GLU A 170 -12.01 13.37 -4.93
C GLU A 170 -12.20 12.82 -3.51
N ASP A 171 -13.41 12.37 -3.20
CA ASP A 171 -13.77 11.93 -1.87
C ASP A 171 -13.30 10.50 -1.60
N GLN A 172 -12.39 10.36 -0.65
CA GLN A 172 -11.86 9.08 -0.17
C GLN A 172 -12.29 8.79 1.28
N SER A 173 -13.36 9.42 1.75
CA SER A 173 -13.83 9.32 3.13
C SER A 173 -14.27 7.91 3.52
N ASN A 174 -14.89 7.17 2.60
CA ASN A 174 -15.30 5.79 2.86
C ASN A 174 -14.12 4.87 3.04
N SER A 175 -13.10 4.96 2.17
CA SER A 175 -11.86 4.20 2.31
C SER A 175 -11.16 4.51 3.62
N LEU A 176 -11.02 5.79 3.98
CA LEU A 176 -10.40 6.21 5.23
C LEU A 176 -11.17 5.72 6.46
N TYR A 177 -12.50 5.79 6.41
CA TYR A 177 -13.35 5.26 7.47
C TYR A 177 -13.11 3.77 7.69
N VAL A 178 -13.13 2.99 6.61
CA VAL A 178 -12.90 1.53 6.66
C VAL A 178 -11.50 1.21 7.19
N ILE A 179 -10.46 1.86 6.66
CA ILE A 179 -9.08 1.65 7.08
C ILE A 179 -8.90 1.97 8.57
N ASN A 180 -9.38 3.12 9.02
CA ASN A 180 -9.26 3.54 10.42
C ASN A 180 -10.05 2.66 11.39
N LYS A 181 -11.16 2.08 10.94
CA LYS A 181 -12.02 1.23 11.76
C LYS A 181 -11.49 -0.18 11.92
N PHE A 182 -10.99 -0.79 10.86
CA PHE A 182 -10.71 -2.22 10.79
C PHE A 182 -9.22 -2.59 10.72
N LEU A 183 -8.32 -1.64 10.38
CA LEU A 183 -6.88 -1.86 10.32
C LEU A 183 -6.13 -1.17 11.48
N LYS A 184 -6.62 -1.33 12.69
CA LYS A 184 -5.98 -0.80 13.91
C LYS A 184 -4.70 -1.53 14.27
#